data_0afbba5868749d4bfc78c2b06a9443bd
#
_entry.id   0afbba5868749d4bfc78c2b06a9443bd
#
_cell.length_a   1.000
_cell.length_b   1.000
_cell.length_c   1.000
_cell.angle_alpha   90.00
_cell.angle_beta   90.00
_cell.angle_gamma   90.00
#
_symmetry.space_group_name_H-M   'P 1'
#
loop_
_entity.id
_entity.type
_entity.pdbx_description
1 polymer ?
#
loop_
_entity_poly.entity_id
_entity_poly.type
_entity_poly.pdbx_seq_one_letter_code
_entity_poly.pdbx_strand_id
1 'polypeptide(L)'
;MTGVQTCALPILKLYVRMKKDYDLRRAVMFLKLLRYSYSSSGKSFACQPFSVVSLFQLIEQVGKRLENTVIENQDFEVLIKHYDRDNAFFYCDPPYFSSEYVYQCGFTWDDHLRLKNALAKAKGKWLVSYNDCEEIRNLYDGYSFFDFTRLHNMKQRMNAGEQFPELLIGNYDMYERQRNKPLQLSLLNLTTEQQIDLEQILKECILRKH
;
A
#
# COMPACT_ATOMS: atom_id res chain seq x y z
N MET A 1 -11.32 35.54 -3.04
CA MET A 1 -10.60 34.33 -2.52
C MET A 1 -9.49 33.92 -3.48
N THR A 2 -8.52 34.79 -3.73
CA THR A 2 -7.46 34.58 -4.75
C THR A 2 -6.05 34.46 -4.17
N GLY A 3 -5.92 34.36 -2.84
CA GLY A 3 -4.60 34.37 -2.18
C GLY A 3 -3.93 33.02 -1.93
N VAL A 4 -4.65 31.88 -2.11
CA VAL A 4 -4.14 30.56 -1.70
C VAL A 4 -3.31 29.86 -2.79
N GLN A 5 -3.55 30.14 -4.05
CA GLN A 5 -2.81 29.54 -5.16
C GLN A 5 -1.38 30.07 -5.33
N THR A 6 -1.07 31.26 -4.82
CA THR A 6 0.24 31.90 -5.00
C THR A 6 1.37 31.32 -4.12
N CYS A 7 1.05 30.61 -3.05
CA CYS A 7 2.08 30.07 -2.14
C CYS A 7 2.64 28.70 -2.53
N ALA A 8 1.87 27.84 -3.21
CA ALA A 8 2.35 26.53 -3.65
C ALA A 8 3.34 26.62 -4.82
N LEU A 9 3.07 27.49 -5.80
CA LEU A 9 3.93 27.69 -6.95
C LEU A 9 5.36 28.13 -6.61
N PRO A 10 5.60 29.08 -5.71
CA PRO A 10 6.94 29.44 -5.29
C PRO A 10 7.68 28.29 -4.60
N ILE A 11 7.00 27.51 -3.73
CA ILE A 11 7.60 26.37 -3.03
C ILE A 11 7.95 25.26 -4.03
N LEU A 12 7.05 24.95 -4.95
CA LEU A 12 7.30 23.95 -6.00
C LEU A 12 8.43 24.38 -6.94
N LYS A 13 8.45 25.66 -7.36
CA LYS A 13 9.53 26.23 -8.16
C LYS A 13 10.87 26.19 -7.41
N LEU A 14 10.87 26.47 -6.12
CA LEU A 14 12.05 26.38 -5.29
C LEU A 14 12.54 24.94 -5.18
N TYR A 15 11.63 23.98 -4.92
CA TYR A 15 11.96 22.56 -4.89
C TYR A 15 12.59 22.08 -6.21
N VAL A 16 12.04 22.45 -7.35
CA VAL A 16 12.57 22.10 -8.67
C VAL A 16 13.93 22.75 -8.92
N ARG A 17 14.11 24.02 -8.52
CA ARG A 17 15.40 24.73 -8.63
C ARG A 17 16.48 24.09 -7.76
N MET A 18 16.12 23.61 -6.58
CA MET A 18 17.02 22.97 -5.63
C MET A 18 17.42 21.54 -6.02
N LYS A 19 17.10 21.09 -7.23
CA LYS A 19 17.40 19.74 -7.71
C LYS A 19 18.90 19.37 -7.66
N LYS A 20 19.78 20.38 -7.50
CA LYS A 20 21.24 20.25 -7.33
C LYS A 20 21.74 20.65 -5.95
N ASP A 21 20.85 21.10 -5.05
CA ASP A 21 21.23 21.53 -3.71
C ASP A 21 21.17 20.36 -2.70
N TYR A 22 21.69 20.63 -1.51
CA TYR A 22 21.76 19.68 -0.41
C TYR A 22 20.45 18.92 -0.19
N ASP A 23 20.52 17.60 -0.20
CA ASP A 23 19.38 16.69 -0.09
C ASP A 23 18.48 16.98 1.12
N LEU A 24 19.06 17.41 2.24
CA LEU A 24 18.31 17.80 3.44
C LEU A 24 17.36 18.97 3.17
N ARG A 25 17.82 20.01 2.48
CA ARG A 25 16.98 21.18 2.14
C ARG A 25 15.83 20.77 1.22
N ARG A 26 16.12 19.94 0.25
CA ARG A 26 15.09 19.38 -0.67
C ARG A 26 14.08 18.56 0.09
N ALA A 27 14.53 17.67 0.99
CA ALA A 27 13.64 16.85 1.83
C ALA A 27 12.71 17.72 2.68
N VAL A 28 13.23 18.76 3.35
CA VAL A 28 12.43 19.71 4.15
C VAL A 28 11.39 20.43 3.30
N MET A 29 11.79 20.90 2.10
CA MET A 29 10.85 21.59 1.20
C MET A 29 9.78 20.65 0.66
N PHE A 30 10.16 19.42 0.34
CA PHE A 30 9.21 18.39 -0.10
C PHE A 30 8.22 18.02 1.02
N LEU A 31 8.72 17.82 2.24
CA LEU A 31 7.86 17.57 3.39
C LEU A 31 6.87 18.72 3.63
N LYS A 32 7.31 19.98 3.52
CA LYS A 32 6.42 21.15 3.61
C LYS A 32 5.37 21.14 2.50
N LEU A 33 5.78 20.86 1.26
CA LEU A 33 4.88 20.81 0.12
C LEU A 33 3.78 19.74 0.34
N LEU A 34 4.16 18.54 0.73
CA LEU A 34 3.20 17.46 1.01
C LEU A 34 2.30 17.79 2.20
N ARG A 35 2.86 18.33 3.28
CA ARG A 35 2.12 18.62 4.51
C ARG A 35 1.06 19.70 4.34
N TYR A 36 1.36 20.71 3.53
CA TYR A 36 0.45 21.84 3.29
C TYR A 36 -0.40 21.70 2.02
N SER A 37 -0.25 20.62 1.27
CA SER A 37 -1.11 20.33 0.14
C SER A 37 -2.33 19.51 0.52
N TYR A 38 -3.43 19.73 -0.19
CA TYR A 38 -4.62 18.89 -0.03
C TYR A 38 -4.28 17.46 -0.45
N SER A 39 -4.57 16.52 0.44
CA SER A 39 -4.31 15.09 0.20
C SER A 39 -2.86 14.77 -0.15
N SER A 40 -1.90 15.57 0.30
CA SER A 40 -0.47 15.41 -0.02
C SER A 40 -0.17 15.41 -1.53
N SER A 41 -1.05 15.98 -2.35
CA SER A 41 -0.93 15.96 -3.82
C SER A 41 0.16 16.88 -4.37
N GLY A 42 0.67 17.81 -3.57
CA GLY A 42 1.61 18.85 -4.03
C GLY A 42 1.00 19.87 -5.00
N LYS A 43 -0.30 19.76 -5.32
CA LYS A 43 -0.99 20.62 -6.30
C LYS A 43 -1.69 21.84 -5.68
N SER A 44 -1.85 21.86 -4.37
CA SER A 44 -2.49 22.93 -3.62
C SER A 44 -1.64 23.30 -2.40
N PHE A 45 -1.94 24.44 -1.79
CA PHE A 45 -1.26 24.85 -0.57
C PHE A 45 -2.27 25.53 0.37
N ALA A 46 -2.38 25.00 1.58
CA ALA A 46 -3.19 25.58 2.64
C ALA A 46 -2.36 25.68 3.92
N CYS A 47 -2.16 26.90 4.42
CA CYS A 47 -1.48 27.09 5.70
C CYS A 47 -2.38 26.55 6.82
N GLN A 48 -1.94 25.45 7.44
CA GLN A 48 -2.55 24.93 8.66
C GLN A 48 -1.50 24.88 9.75
N PRO A 49 -1.85 25.28 10.99
CA PRO A 49 -0.93 25.15 12.10
C PRO A 49 -0.60 23.66 12.31
N PHE A 50 0.65 23.35 12.55
CA PHE A 50 1.08 22.01 12.94
C PHE A 50 2.10 22.08 14.07
N SER A 51 2.13 21.07 14.91
CA SER A 51 3.09 20.97 15.98
C SER A 51 4.45 20.52 15.43
N VAL A 52 5.44 21.38 15.54
CA VAL A 52 6.83 21.04 15.19
C VAL A 52 7.36 19.90 16.05
N VAL A 53 7.00 19.87 17.34
CA VAL A 53 7.39 18.80 18.27
C VAL A 53 6.88 17.45 17.81
N SER A 54 5.58 17.37 17.45
CA SER A 54 5.00 16.14 16.91
C SER A 54 5.64 15.69 15.60
N LEU A 55 6.08 16.63 14.77
CA LEU A 55 6.79 16.32 13.53
C LEU A 55 8.17 15.70 13.82
N PHE A 56 8.91 16.21 14.77
CA PHE A 56 10.20 15.62 15.16
C PHE A 56 10.05 14.21 15.71
N GLN A 57 9.07 13.99 16.57
CA GLN A 57 8.75 12.65 17.09
C GLN A 57 8.41 11.67 15.96
N LEU A 58 7.62 12.10 14.97
CA LEU A 58 7.28 11.29 13.81
C LEU A 58 8.52 10.96 12.96
N ILE A 59 9.39 11.93 12.70
CA ILE A 59 10.63 11.73 11.95
C ILE A 59 11.53 10.72 12.67
N GLU A 60 11.66 10.81 13.98
CA GLU A 60 12.43 9.86 14.78
C GLU A 60 11.85 8.44 14.69
N GLN A 61 10.53 8.29 14.81
CA GLN A 61 9.85 6.99 14.68
C GLN A 61 10.04 6.40 13.27
N VAL A 62 9.91 7.21 12.24
CA VAL A 62 10.15 6.80 10.85
C VAL A 62 11.62 6.41 10.66
N GLY A 63 12.57 7.17 11.22
CA GLY A 63 13.99 6.84 11.19
C GLY A 63 14.27 5.46 11.79
N LYS A 64 13.76 5.18 12.99
CA LYS A 64 13.86 3.86 13.63
C LYS A 64 13.22 2.75 12.78
N ARG A 65 12.06 3.02 12.17
CA ARG A 65 11.37 2.04 11.31
C ARG A 65 12.18 1.71 10.05
N LEU A 66 12.92 2.68 9.51
CA LEU A 66 13.68 2.53 8.28
C LEU A 66 15.14 2.10 8.51
N GLU A 67 15.57 1.90 9.75
CA GLU A 67 16.96 1.58 10.11
C GLU A 67 17.53 0.37 9.33
N ASN A 68 16.69 -0.64 9.07
CA ASN A 68 17.05 -1.83 8.32
C ASN A 68 16.41 -1.86 6.92
N THR A 69 16.09 -0.67 6.36
CA THR A 69 15.41 -0.56 5.07
C THR A 69 16.34 0.12 4.06
N VAL A 70 16.58 -0.55 2.94
CA VAL A 70 17.28 0.05 1.81
C VAL A 70 16.24 0.79 0.95
N ILE A 71 16.48 2.07 0.69
CA ILE A 71 15.63 2.90 -0.17
C ILE A 71 16.36 3.09 -1.49
N GLU A 72 15.75 2.65 -2.58
CA GLU A 72 16.28 2.76 -3.91
C GLU A 72 15.31 3.50 -4.85
N ASN A 73 15.87 4.15 -5.86
CA ASN A 73 15.10 4.80 -6.93
C ASN A 73 15.62 4.27 -8.27
N GLN A 74 15.18 3.07 -8.64
CA GLN A 74 15.56 2.39 -9.86
C GLN A 74 14.32 1.89 -10.60
N ASP A 75 14.51 1.50 -11.87
CA ASP A 75 13.48 0.81 -12.62
C ASP A 75 13.12 -0.53 -11.97
N PHE A 76 11.83 -0.86 -11.93
CA PHE A 76 11.31 -2.05 -11.24
C PHE A 76 11.86 -3.36 -11.83
N GLU A 77 12.14 -3.44 -13.13
CA GLU A 77 12.73 -4.65 -13.73
C GLU A 77 14.15 -4.89 -13.21
N VAL A 78 14.91 -3.81 -13.04
CA VAL A 78 16.25 -3.85 -12.46
C VAL A 78 16.19 -4.30 -11.02
N LEU A 79 15.27 -3.74 -10.23
CA LEU A 79 15.07 -4.08 -8.81
C LEU A 79 14.65 -5.54 -8.65
N ILE A 80 13.63 -5.98 -9.38
CA ILE A 80 13.15 -7.37 -9.33
C ILE A 80 14.29 -8.31 -9.65
N LYS A 81 15.01 -8.10 -10.76
CA LYS A 81 16.13 -8.93 -11.17
C LYS A 81 17.27 -8.95 -10.14
N HIS A 82 17.55 -7.80 -9.49
CA HIS A 82 18.64 -7.66 -8.52
C HIS A 82 18.34 -8.41 -7.21
N TYR A 83 17.11 -8.33 -6.73
CA TYR A 83 16.70 -8.89 -5.44
C TYR A 83 16.00 -10.25 -5.54
N ASP A 84 15.83 -10.82 -6.74
CA ASP A 84 15.15 -12.09 -6.93
C ASP A 84 15.93 -13.26 -6.31
N ARG A 85 15.29 -13.96 -5.39
CA ARG A 85 15.76 -15.13 -4.64
C ARG A 85 14.56 -16.04 -4.37
N ASP A 86 14.77 -17.30 -4.09
CA ASP A 86 13.69 -18.26 -3.76
C ASP A 86 12.89 -17.85 -2.53
N ASN A 87 13.51 -17.15 -1.59
CA ASN A 87 12.87 -16.61 -0.38
C ASN A 87 12.50 -15.12 -0.49
N ALA A 88 12.63 -14.51 -1.66
CA ALA A 88 12.20 -13.12 -1.86
C ALA A 88 10.68 -13.01 -1.89
N PHE A 89 10.19 -11.87 -1.44
CA PHE A 89 8.81 -11.48 -1.58
C PHE A 89 8.73 -10.07 -2.15
N PHE A 90 8.09 -9.92 -3.31
CA PHE A 90 7.88 -8.63 -3.95
C PHE A 90 6.44 -8.18 -3.72
N TYR A 91 6.24 -7.00 -3.14
CA TYR A 91 4.96 -6.32 -3.17
C TYR A 91 5.04 -5.16 -4.15
N CYS A 92 4.19 -5.18 -5.17
CA CYS A 92 4.14 -4.17 -6.22
C CYS A 92 2.82 -3.41 -6.13
N ASP A 93 2.91 -2.08 -6.09
CA ASP A 93 1.76 -1.17 -6.08
C ASP A 93 1.95 -0.13 -7.21
N PRO A 94 1.81 -0.57 -8.48
CA PRO A 94 1.96 0.33 -9.62
C PRO A 94 0.80 1.32 -9.71
N PRO A 95 0.91 2.39 -10.53
CA PRO A 95 -0.25 3.20 -10.90
C PRO A 95 -1.36 2.29 -11.44
N TYR A 96 -2.58 2.50 -10.97
CA TYR A 96 -3.72 1.67 -11.39
C TYR A 96 -4.11 1.96 -12.84
N PHE A 97 -4.52 0.93 -13.55
CA PHE A 97 -4.95 1.03 -14.94
C PHE A 97 -6.08 2.07 -15.09
N SER A 98 -6.00 2.90 -16.12
CA SER A 98 -6.85 4.05 -16.39
C SER A 98 -6.71 5.23 -15.41
N SER A 99 -5.80 5.19 -14.44
CA SER A 99 -5.52 6.29 -13.50
C SER A 99 -4.04 6.69 -13.43
N GLU A 100 -3.21 6.22 -14.34
CA GLU A 100 -1.76 6.45 -14.39
C GLU A 100 -1.42 7.93 -14.48
N TYR A 101 -2.27 8.72 -15.16
CA TYR A 101 -2.11 10.16 -15.31
C TYR A 101 -2.11 10.93 -13.98
N VAL A 102 -2.67 10.35 -12.92
CA VAL A 102 -2.71 10.97 -11.59
C VAL A 102 -1.31 11.13 -11.02
N TYR A 103 -0.42 10.17 -11.29
CA TYR A 103 0.92 10.09 -10.69
C TYR A 103 2.01 10.84 -11.46
N GLN A 104 1.73 11.32 -12.68
CA GLN A 104 2.69 12.07 -13.52
C GLN A 104 4.05 11.33 -13.70
N CYS A 105 4.07 10.02 -13.59
CA CYS A 105 5.28 9.20 -13.69
C CYS A 105 5.50 8.63 -15.12
N GLY A 106 4.59 8.91 -16.04
CA GLY A 106 4.67 8.41 -17.42
C GLY A 106 4.47 6.89 -17.53
N PHE A 107 3.86 6.27 -16.54
CA PHE A 107 3.55 4.83 -16.56
C PHE A 107 2.49 4.55 -17.63
N THR A 108 2.72 3.56 -18.48
CA THR A 108 1.90 3.22 -19.64
C THR A 108 1.46 1.76 -19.62
N TRP A 109 0.59 1.35 -20.56
CA TRP A 109 0.24 -0.06 -20.74
C TRP A 109 1.46 -0.96 -20.96
N ASP A 110 2.46 -0.48 -21.69
CA ASP A 110 3.70 -1.25 -21.91
C ASP A 110 4.45 -1.48 -20.58
N ASP A 111 4.35 -0.57 -19.62
CA ASP A 111 4.96 -0.76 -18.30
C ASP A 111 4.21 -1.81 -17.47
N HIS A 112 2.87 -1.90 -17.61
CA HIS A 112 2.09 -2.99 -17.01
C HIS A 112 2.52 -4.35 -17.59
N LEU A 113 2.72 -4.45 -18.90
CA LEU A 113 3.24 -5.65 -19.56
C LEU A 113 4.67 -6.00 -19.11
N ARG A 114 5.55 -5.00 -19.01
CA ARG A 114 6.92 -5.15 -18.50
C ARG A 114 6.92 -5.69 -17.08
N LEU A 115 6.09 -5.11 -16.19
CA LEU A 115 5.98 -5.53 -14.80
C LEU A 115 5.52 -6.99 -14.71
N LYS A 116 4.43 -7.34 -15.40
CA LYS A 116 3.93 -8.72 -15.46
C LYS A 116 5.01 -9.68 -15.94
N ASN A 117 5.75 -9.32 -17.01
CA ASN A 117 6.80 -10.18 -17.57
C ASN A 117 8.01 -10.33 -16.65
N ALA A 118 8.37 -9.29 -15.89
CA ALA A 118 9.43 -9.36 -14.88
C ALA A 118 9.01 -10.29 -13.72
N LEU A 119 7.78 -10.14 -13.22
CA LEU A 119 7.24 -10.96 -12.15
C LEU A 119 7.03 -12.43 -12.55
N ALA A 120 6.64 -12.69 -13.80
CA ALA A 120 6.50 -14.06 -14.32
C ALA A 120 7.82 -14.84 -14.36
N LYS A 121 8.96 -14.15 -14.42
CA LYS A 121 10.31 -14.74 -14.41
C LYS A 121 10.91 -14.83 -13.01
N ALA A 122 10.32 -14.18 -12.03
CA ALA A 122 10.83 -14.14 -10.67
C ALA A 122 10.69 -15.53 -10.00
N LYS A 123 11.73 -15.93 -9.27
CA LYS A 123 11.76 -17.15 -8.44
C LYS A 123 11.01 -16.94 -7.13
N GLY A 124 11.09 -15.73 -6.61
CA GLY A 124 10.44 -15.34 -5.38
C GLY A 124 8.92 -15.27 -5.48
N LYS A 125 8.27 -15.19 -4.32
CA LYS A 125 6.83 -14.91 -4.28
C LYS A 125 6.57 -13.44 -4.53
N TRP A 126 5.46 -13.13 -5.19
CA TRP A 126 5.08 -11.75 -5.42
C TRP A 126 3.57 -11.53 -5.26
N LEU A 127 3.22 -10.31 -4.98
CA LEU A 127 1.87 -9.80 -4.84
C LEU A 127 1.78 -8.43 -5.51
N VAL A 128 0.78 -8.24 -6.35
CA VAL A 128 0.52 -6.96 -7.03
C VAL A 128 -0.87 -6.47 -6.68
N SER A 129 -1.02 -5.18 -6.37
CA SER A 129 -2.31 -4.53 -6.18
C SER A 129 -2.76 -3.77 -7.43
N TYR A 130 -4.04 -3.90 -7.79
CA TYR A 130 -4.66 -3.19 -8.91
C TYR A 130 -6.13 -2.87 -8.62
N ASN A 131 -6.69 -1.93 -9.41
CA ASN A 131 -8.14 -1.83 -9.55
C ASN A 131 -8.68 -3.05 -10.30
N ASP A 132 -9.89 -3.47 -9.93
CA ASP A 132 -10.56 -4.56 -10.63
C ASP A 132 -11.08 -4.09 -11.99
N CYS A 133 -10.51 -4.61 -13.07
CA CYS A 133 -10.96 -4.40 -14.44
C CYS A 133 -10.58 -5.60 -15.30
N GLU A 134 -11.28 -5.72 -16.43
CA GLU A 134 -11.12 -6.85 -17.35
C GLU A 134 -9.70 -6.93 -17.94
N GLU A 135 -9.10 -5.80 -18.27
CA GLU A 135 -7.77 -5.71 -18.85
C GLU A 135 -6.70 -6.28 -17.90
N ILE A 136 -6.79 -5.97 -16.60
CA ILE A 136 -5.86 -6.47 -15.60
C ILE A 136 -6.12 -7.96 -15.31
N ARG A 137 -7.38 -8.39 -15.25
CA ARG A 137 -7.70 -9.81 -15.10
C ARG A 137 -7.17 -10.63 -16.27
N ASN A 138 -7.33 -10.14 -17.50
CA ASN A 138 -6.80 -10.80 -18.69
C ASN A 138 -5.25 -10.80 -18.72
N LEU A 139 -4.61 -9.68 -18.30
CA LEU A 139 -3.16 -9.58 -18.23
C LEU A 139 -2.54 -10.61 -17.28
N TYR A 140 -3.18 -10.87 -16.15
CA TYR A 140 -2.69 -11.79 -15.11
C TYR A 140 -3.46 -13.13 -15.09
N ASP A 141 -4.09 -13.50 -16.19
CA ASP A 141 -4.76 -14.81 -16.30
C ASP A 141 -3.83 -15.96 -15.90
N GLY A 142 -4.37 -16.93 -15.16
CA GLY A 142 -3.62 -18.07 -14.63
C GLY A 142 -2.93 -17.84 -13.28
N TYR A 143 -2.99 -16.63 -12.71
CA TYR A 143 -2.50 -16.35 -11.36
C TYR A 143 -3.63 -16.38 -10.31
N SER A 144 -3.26 -16.33 -9.05
CA SER A 144 -4.23 -16.30 -7.93
C SER A 144 -4.75 -14.89 -7.73
N PHE A 145 -6.08 -14.72 -7.69
CA PHE A 145 -6.75 -13.45 -7.42
C PHE A 145 -7.37 -13.45 -6.05
N PHE A 146 -7.29 -12.32 -5.37
CA PHE A 146 -8.02 -12.02 -4.16
C PHE A 146 -8.78 -10.70 -4.35
N ASP A 147 -10.11 -10.80 -4.42
CA ASP A 147 -11.00 -9.66 -4.62
C ASP A 147 -11.30 -9.00 -3.27
N PHE A 148 -11.20 -7.69 -3.19
CA PHE A 148 -11.61 -6.93 -2.02
C PHE A 148 -12.14 -5.56 -2.41
N THR A 149 -12.85 -4.95 -1.49
CA THR A 149 -13.47 -3.65 -1.71
C THR A 149 -12.91 -2.65 -0.70
N ARG A 150 -12.43 -1.54 -1.20
CA ARG A 150 -11.94 -0.43 -0.38
C ARG A 150 -12.96 0.70 -0.33
N LEU A 151 -13.24 1.20 0.87
CA LEU A 151 -13.97 2.44 1.07
C LEU A 151 -13.03 3.63 0.86
N HIS A 152 -13.36 4.53 -0.06
CA HIS A 152 -12.52 5.69 -0.35
C HIS A 152 -12.72 6.78 0.69
N ASN A 153 -11.79 6.91 1.64
CA ASN A 153 -11.88 7.85 2.77
C ASN A 153 -12.03 9.33 2.36
N MET A 154 -11.55 9.72 1.18
CA MET A 154 -11.62 11.11 0.72
C MET A 154 -12.95 11.45 0.02
N LYS A 155 -13.53 10.51 -0.71
CA LYS A 155 -14.84 10.69 -1.35
C LYS A 155 -16.01 10.52 -0.38
N GLN A 156 -15.80 9.97 0.81
CA GLN A 156 -16.84 9.84 1.85
C GLN A 156 -17.52 11.18 2.21
N ARG A 157 -16.84 12.31 1.98
CA ARG A 157 -17.43 13.64 2.17
C ARG A 157 -18.34 14.10 1.03
N MET A 158 -18.21 13.52 -0.16
CA MET A 158 -18.98 13.88 -1.36
C MET A 158 -19.97 12.80 -1.76
N ASN A 159 -19.57 11.52 -1.70
CA ASN A 159 -20.39 10.35 -2.00
C ASN A 159 -20.13 9.29 -0.91
N ALA A 160 -20.89 9.32 0.17
CA ALA A 160 -20.77 8.34 1.24
C ALA A 160 -21.13 6.93 0.71
N GLY A 161 -20.21 5.97 0.84
CA GLY A 161 -20.45 4.57 0.47
C GLY A 161 -19.99 4.16 -0.93
N GLU A 162 -19.31 5.04 -1.68
CA GLU A 162 -18.71 4.63 -2.97
C GLU A 162 -17.62 3.56 -2.71
N GLN A 163 -17.83 2.40 -3.26
CA GLN A 163 -16.95 1.24 -3.14
C GLN A 163 -16.06 1.14 -4.37
N PHE A 164 -14.78 0.88 -4.12
CA PHE A 164 -13.80 0.66 -5.19
C PHE A 164 -13.36 -0.79 -5.15
N PRO A 165 -13.72 -1.58 -6.16
CA PRO A 165 -13.23 -2.94 -6.27
C PRO A 165 -11.74 -2.92 -6.59
N GLU A 166 -10.98 -3.66 -5.81
CA GLU A 166 -9.54 -3.83 -5.95
C GLU A 166 -9.16 -5.31 -5.99
N LEU A 167 -8.03 -5.58 -6.61
CA LEU A 167 -7.45 -6.92 -6.74
C LEU A 167 -6.10 -6.98 -6.06
N LEU A 168 -5.85 -8.08 -5.36
CA LEU A 168 -4.51 -8.57 -5.12
C LEU A 168 -4.26 -9.77 -6.02
N ILE A 169 -3.15 -9.78 -6.72
CA ILE A 169 -2.78 -10.82 -7.68
C ILE A 169 -1.43 -11.39 -7.26
N GLY A 170 -1.30 -12.72 -7.17
CA GLY A 170 -0.06 -13.35 -6.71
C GLY A 170 0.26 -14.66 -7.40
N ASN A 171 1.54 -15.06 -7.38
CA ASN A 171 2.02 -16.34 -7.91
C ASN A 171 1.93 -17.50 -6.91
N TYR A 172 1.16 -17.34 -5.83
CA TYR A 172 0.97 -18.34 -4.80
C TYR A 172 -0.49 -18.37 -4.34
N ASP A 173 -0.90 -19.45 -3.69
CA ASP A 173 -2.25 -19.58 -3.15
C ASP A 173 -2.44 -18.65 -1.93
N MET A 174 -3.14 -17.55 -2.13
CA MET A 174 -3.40 -16.55 -1.08
C MET A 174 -4.39 -17.03 -0.01
N TYR A 175 -5.21 -18.05 -0.32
CA TYR A 175 -6.18 -18.61 0.60
C TYR A 175 -5.64 -19.74 1.47
N GLU A 176 -4.43 -20.24 1.20
CA GLU A 176 -3.82 -21.34 1.96
C GLU A 176 -3.81 -21.06 3.47
N ARG A 177 -3.45 -19.85 3.85
CA ARG A 177 -3.42 -19.44 5.26
C ARG A 177 -4.81 -19.38 5.89
N GLN A 178 -5.84 -19.01 5.13
CA GLN A 178 -7.22 -18.98 5.63
C GLN A 178 -7.75 -20.39 5.81
N ARG A 179 -7.46 -21.30 4.88
CA ARG A 179 -7.85 -22.72 4.99
C ARG A 179 -7.15 -23.43 6.15
N ASN A 180 -5.90 -23.05 6.42
CA ASN A 180 -5.08 -23.66 7.47
C ASN A 180 -5.15 -22.92 8.82
N LYS A 181 -5.90 -21.82 8.91
CA LYS A 181 -6.16 -21.19 10.21
C LYS A 181 -6.98 -22.15 11.06
N PRO A 182 -6.52 -22.50 12.27
CA PRO A 182 -7.44 -23.14 13.21
C PRO A 182 -8.64 -22.21 13.35
N LEU A 183 -9.83 -22.78 13.30
CA LEU A 183 -11.08 -22.05 13.51
C LEU A 183 -10.96 -21.34 14.85
N GLN A 184 -10.75 -20.01 14.82
CA GLN A 184 -10.83 -19.21 16.02
C GLN A 184 -12.31 -19.02 16.28
N LEU A 185 -12.90 -19.99 16.95
CA LEU A 185 -14.27 -19.93 17.43
C LEU A 185 -14.31 -18.74 18.39
N SER A 186 -14.90 -17.64 17.95
CA SER A 186 -15.29 -16.56 18.85
C SER A 186 -16.36 -17.12 19.75
N LEU A 187 -16.11 -17.21 21.05
CA LEU A 187 -17.09 -17.65 22.06
C LEU A 187 -18.42 -16.88 21.97
N LEU A 188 -18.40 -15.66 21.39
CA LEU A 188 -19.56 -14.82 21.16
C LEU A 188 -20.46 -15.27 20.00
N ASN A 189 -19.95 -16.14 19.10
CA ASN A 189 -20.67 -16.61 17.92
C ASN A 189 -21.03 -18.10 17.98
N LEU A 190 -20.81 -18.76 19.11
CA LEU A 190 -21.16 -20.16 19.31
C LEU A 190 -22.66 -20.29 19.65
N THR A 191 -23.34 -21.23 19.02
CA THR A 191 -24.68 -21.65 19.48
C THR A 191 -24.57 -22.31 20.84
N THR A 192 -25.65 -22.37 21.59
CA THR A 192 -25.70 -22.97 22.93
C THR A 192 -25.19 -24.44 22.93
N GLU A 193 -25.51 -25.22 21.89
CA GLU A 193 -25.00 -26.58 21.72
C GLU A 193 -23.48 -26.63 21.52
N GLN A 194 -22.93 -25.74 20.69
CA GLN A 194 -21.49 -25.64 20.44
C GLN A 194 -20.71 -25.19 21.68
N GLN A 195 -21.33 -24.36 22.53
CA GLN A 195 -20.74 -23.96 23.83
C GLN A 195 -20.64 -25.16 24.79
N ILE A 196 -21.67 -25.97 24.85
CA ILE A 196 -21.70 -27.19 25.69
C ILE A 196 -20.64 -28.19 25.24
N ASP A 197 -20.53 -28.43 23.93
CA ASP A 197 -19.49 -29.30 23.38
C ASP A 197 -18.08 -28.81 23.68
N LEU A 198 -17.84 -27.51 23.57
CA LEU A 198 -16.54 -26.90 23.87
C LEU A 198 -16.17 -27.03 25.36
N GLU A 199 -17.15 -26.82 26.25
CA GLU A 199 -16.95 -27.03 27.70
C GLU A 199 -16.63 -28.48 28.06
N GLN A 200 -17.24 -29.42 27.36
CA GLN A 200 -17.00 -30.85 27.56
C GLN A 200 -15.60 -31.24 27.09
N ILE A 201 -15.17 -30.76 25.92
CA ILE A 201 -13.80 -30.95 25.40
C ILE A 201 -12.75 -30.33 26.33
N LEU A 202 -12.99 -29.13 26.84
CA LEU A 202 -12.09 -28.45 27.78
C LEU A 202 -11.96 -29.22 29.10
N LYS A 203 -13.07 -29.76 29.63
CA LYS A 203 -13.06 -30.63 30.84
C LYS A 203 -12.23 -31.90 30.62
N GLU A 204 -12.38 -32.56 29.48
CA GLU A 204 -11.61 -33.75 29.11
C GLU A 204 -10.11 -33.45 28.95
N CYS A 205 -9.78 -32.30 28.35
CA CYS A 205 -8.37 -31.87 28.21
C CYS A 205 -7.70 -31.54 29.54
N ILE A 206 -8.45 -31.02 30.52
CA ILE A 206 -7.94 -30.74 31.87
C ILE A 206 -7.74 -32.04 32.65
N LEU A 207 -8.66 -33.00 32.52
CA LEU A 207 -8.57 -34.30 33.19
C LEU A 207 -7.42 -35.21 32.68
N ARG A 208 -6.97 -35.01 31.44
CA ARG A 208 -5.83 -35.75 30.84
C ARG A 208 -4.46 -35.21 31.26
N LYS A 209 -4.38 -34.08 31.97
CA LYS A 209 -3.13 -33.45 32.42
C LYS A 209 -2.82 -33.74 33.89
N HIS A 210 -3.60 -34.54 34.52
CA HIS A 210 -3.36 -35.14 35.84
C HIS A 210 -3.33 -36.66 35.72
#